data_a08a9b3883d553694154f1686bf6aed1
#
_entry.id   a08a9b3883d553694154f1686bf6aed1
#
_cell.length_a   1.000
_cell.length_b   1.000
_cell.length_c   1.000
_cell.angle_alpha   90.00
_cell.angle_beta   90.00
_cell.angle_gamma   90.00
#
_symmetry.space_group_name_H-M   'P 1'
#
loop_
_entity.id
_entity.type
_entity.pdbx_description
1 polymer ?
#
loop_
_entity_poly.entity_id
_entity_poly.type
_entity_poly.pdbx_seq_one_letter_code
_entity_poly.pdbx_strand_id
1 'polypeptide(L)'
;FFVSIGLTICIEIVQLLMGTGIFELDDLFHNCIGSLFGYFCIMTMRSIIREKRVRLVPIGKVLIFPCVIGMIIGAVSFVYEQQPYGNMPILPASKQNMSKIQVNTSLSLSHQPAAASIYKNKYTEDQDYIEQIIAQLSGSEDVTFSGIQRREGENRVYTGKSPTSENVQLNFFFRTGHWRYTTWRDAAALTKEAAKSYEDFYKNWLKESGLLPDSAVFSIQNNDTLRWDTPEENDLSISKTAFTSGSIVMQFDSNLELTSMHYGISWNEYAATEEIISPKAAFKQVEDGNFEQYVPFRQGDTLWVKECKLTYVYDTKGFYQPVY
;
A
#
# COMPACT_ATOMS: atom_id res chain seq x y z
N PHE A 1 -13.09 12.10 -33.57
CA PHE A 1 -12.42 12.71 -32.42
C PHE A 1 -13.36 13.63 -31.63
N PHE A 2 -13.84 14.74 -32.21
CA PHE A 2 -14.74 15.69 -31.49
C PHE A 2 -16.02 15.04 -30.98
N VAL A 3 -16.59 14.09 -31.73
CA VAL A 3 -17.77 13.33 -31.28
C VAL A 3 -17.46 12.48 -30.05
N SER A 4 -16.30 11.86 -30.02
CA SER A 4 -15.88 11.05 -28.88
C SER A 4 -15.66 11.90 -27.62
N ILE A 5 -15.00 13.05 -27.75
CA ILE A 5 -14.84 14.00 -26.64
C ILE A 5 -16.23 14.45 -26.12
N GLY A 6 -17.12 14.86 -27.04
CA GLY A 6 -18.46 15.27 -26.66
C GLY A 6 -19.25 14.18 -25.95
N LEU A 7 -19.13 12.92 -26.40
CA LEU A 7 -19.78 11.78 -25.76
C LEU A 7 -19.22 11.53 -24.34
N THR A 8 -17.90 11.58 -24.18
CA THR A 8 -17.28 11.40 -22.86
C THR A 8 -17.74 12.50 -21.90
N ILE A 9 -17.70 13.77 -22.32
CA ILE A 9 -18.18 14.89 -21.49
C ILE A 9 -19.67 14.70 -21.10
N CYS A 10 -20.50 14.24 -22.03
CA CYS A 10 -21.91 13.96 -21.72
C CYS A 10 -22.06 12.85 -20.69
N ILE A 11 -21.26 11.78 -20.78
CA ILE A 11 -21.28 10.69 -19.81
C ILE A 11 -20.88 11.20 -18.42
N GLU A 12 -19.77 11.93 -18.32
CA GLU A 12 -19.29 12.52 -17.07
C GLU A 12 -20.33 13.47 -16.42
N ILE A 13 -20.98 14.32 -17.23
CA ILE A 13 -22.05 15.21 -16.75
C ILE A 13 -23.24 14.40 -16.23
N VAL A 14 -23.65 13.33 -16.94
CA VAL A 14 -24.76 12.47 -16.51
C VAL A 14 -24.42 11.77 -15.21
N GLN A 15 -23.21 11.23 -15.06
CA GLN A 15 -22.75 10.59 -13.82
C GLN A 15 -22.76 11.57 -12.64
N LEU A 16 -22.29 12.79 -12.86
CA LEU A 16 -22.33 13.87 -11.85
C LEU A 16 -23.75 14.23 -11.44
N LEU A 17 -24.67 14.38 -12.41
CA LEU A 17 -26.07 14.74 -12.14
C LEU A 17 -26.86 13.62 -11.46
N MET A 18 -26.55 12.37 -11.78
CA MET A 18 -27.21 11.20 -11.18
C MET A 18 -26.60 10.77 -9.83
N GLY A 19 -25.48 11.37 -9.41
CA GLY A 19 -24.76 10.99 -8.20
C GLY A 19 -24.18 9.58 -8.26
N THR A 20 -23.93 9.04 -9.47
CA THR A 20 -23.40 7.70 -9.69
C THR A 20 -21.88 7.68 -9.88
N GLY A 21 -21.23 8.85 -9.92
CA GLY A 21 -19.79 9.01 -10.06
C GLY A 21 -19.33 10.44 -9.76
N ILE A 22 -18.02 10.63 -9.76
CA ILE A 22 -17.36 11.94 -9.66
C ILE A 22 -16.87 12.28 -11.06
N PHE A 23 -16.95 13.56 -11.45
CA PHE A 23 -16.38 14.01 -12.73
C PHE A 23 -14.85 13.88 -12.69
N GLU A 24 -14.29 12.99 -13.51
CA GLU A 24 -12.87 12.69 -13.54
C GLU A 24 -12.22 13.19 -14.84
N LEU A 25 -11.26 14.12 -14.69
CA LEU A 25 -10.51 14.69 -15.83
C LEU A 25 -9.60 13.64 -16.51
N ASP A 26 -9.16 12.64 -15.79
CA ASP A 26 -8.32 11.55 -16.32
C ASP A 26 -9.13 10.63 -17.25
N ASP A 27 -10.38 10.36 -16.96
CA ASP A 27 -11.29 9.63 -17.86
C ASP A 27 -11.48 10.35 -19.20
N LEU A 28 -11.66 11.67 -19.14
CA LEU A 28 -11.72 12.49 -20.34
C LEU A 28 -10.40 12.40 -21.13
N PHE A 29 -9.28 12.48 -20.44
CA PHE A 29 -7.95 12.41 -21.04
C PHE A 29 -7.67 11.03 -21.68
N HIS A 30 -7.94 9.94 -20.98
CA HIS A 30 -7.78 8.57 -21.48
C HIS A 30 -8.66 8.29 -22.70
N ASN A 31 -9.92 8.71 -22.64
CA ASN A 31 -10.85 8.53 -23.76
C ASN A 31 -10.46 9.36 -25.00
N CYS A 32 -9.93 10.59 -24.80
CA CYS A 32 -9.39 11.40 -25.89
C CYS A 32 -8.18 10.75 -26.55
N ILE A 33 -7.21 10.27 -25.76
CA ILE A 33 -6.03 9.57 -26.27
C ILE A 33 -6.42 8.28 -27.00
N GLY A 34 -7.29 7.45 -26.37
CA GLY A 34 -7.79 6.22 -26.99
C GLY A 34 -8.49 6.46 -28.33
N SER A 35 -9.29 7.52 -28.41
CA SER A 35 -10.01 7.92 -29.65
C SER A 35 -9.06 8.38 -30.76
N LEU A 36 -8.03 9.15 -30.43
CA LEU A 36 -7.01 9.56 -31.39
C LEU A 36 -6.21 8.37 -31.90
N PHE A 37 -5.79 7.50 -31.01
CA PHE A 37 -5.07 6.27 -31.36
C PHE A 37 -5.92 5.38 -32.27
N GLY A 38 -7.18 5.13 -31.90
CA GLY A 38 -8.12 4.35 -32.71
C GLY A 38 -8.36 4.97 -34.10
N TYR A 39 -8.49 6.30 -34.16
CA TYR A 39 -8.61 7.01 -35.44
C TYR A 39 -7.41 6.76 -36.37
N PHE A 40 -6.18 6.92 -35.85
CA PHE A 40 -4.98 6.67 -36.64
C PHE A 40 -4.83 5.20 -37.07
N CYS A 41 -5.20 4.26 -36.20
CA CYS A 41 -5.24 2.84 -36.54
C CYS A 41 -6.19 2.57 -37.72
N ILE A 42 -7.43 3.08 -37.67
CA ILE A 42 -8.43 2.88 -38.74
C ILE A 42 -7.96 3.54 -40.04
N MET A 43 -7.42 4.75 -39.97
CA MET A 43 -6.94 5.46 -41.15
C MET A 43 -5.74 4.73 -41.81
N THR A 44 -4.83 4.20 -41.01
CA THR A 44 -3.70 3.40 -41.48
C THR A 44 -4.17 2.10 -42.13
N MET A 45 -5.10 1.39 -41.47
CA MET A 45 -5.68 0.16 -42.01
C MET A 45 -6.41 0.40 -43.34
N ARG A 46 -7.22 1.46 -43.46
CA ARG A 46 -7.88 1.86 -44.70
C ARG A 46 -6.89 2.19 -45.80
N SER A 47 -5.80 2.88 -45.50
CA SER A 47 -4.74 3.20 -46.46
C SER A 47 -4.07 1.92 -47.00
N ILE A 48 -3.74 0.98 -46.12
CA ILE A 48 -3.13 -0.30 -46.47
C ILE A 48 -4.07 -1.12 -47.37
N ILE A 49 -5.35 -1.22 -47.02
CA ILE A 49 -6.35 -1.98 -47.78
C ILE A 49 -6.55 -1.36 -49.18
N ARG A 50 -6.68 -0.02 -49.26
CA ARG A 50 -6.94 0.68 -50.52
C ARG A 50 -5.74 0.62 -51.46
N GLU A 51 -4.53 0.80 -50.95
CA GLU A 51 -3.33 0.91 -51.75
C GLU A 51 -2.61 -0.44 -51.93
N LYS A 52 -3.05 -1.48 -51.21
CA LYS A 52 -2.44 -2.82 -51.19
C LYS A 52 -0.92 -2.78 -50.93
N ARG A 53 -0.45 -1.74 -50.25
CA ARG A 53 0.95 -1.50 -49.88
C ARG A 53 1.05 -0.95 -48.48
N VAL A 54 2.05 -1.41 -47.72
CA VAL A 54 2.38 -0.89 -46.42
C VAL A 54 3.26 0.34 -46.60
N ARG A 55 2.79 1.50 -46.09
CA ARG A 55 3.58 2.73 -46.10
C ARG A 55 4.05 3.05 -44.68
N LEU A 56 5.29 3.48 -44.54
CA LEU A 56 5.89 3.82 -43.24
C LEU A 56 5.25 5.05 -42.58
N VAL A 57 4.79 6.04 -43.37
CA VAL A 57 4.22 7.28 -42.86
C VAL A 57 2.94 7.05 -42.05
N PRO A 58 1.92 6.29 -42.50
CA PRO A 58 0.75 5.99 -41.67
C PRO A 58 1.09 5.18 -40.42
N ILE A 59 2.00 4.22 -40.53
CA ILE A 59 2.48 3.42 -39.40
C ILE A 59 3.17 4.32 -38.37
N GLY A 60 4.03 5.24 -38.80
CA GLY A 60 4.68 6.21 -37.95
C GLY A 60 3.69 7.05 -37.15
N LYS A 61 2.55 7.47 -37.75
CA LYS A 61 1.50 8.20 -37.04
C LYS A 61 0.83 7.38 -35.93
N VAL A 62 0.63 6.07 -36.14
CA VAL A 62 0.09 5.18 -35.10
C VAL A 62 1.09 5.03 -33.95
N LEU A 63 2.38 4.91 -34.28
CA LEU A 63 3.44 4.70 -33.26
C LEU A 63 3.80 5.95 -32.46
N ILE A 64 3.48 7.17 -32.94
CA ILE A 64 3.76 8.40 -32.19
C ILE A 64 3.16 8.35 -30.77
N PHE A 65 1.90 7.95 -30.63
CA PHE A 65 1.23 7.94 -29.33
C PHE A 65 1.88 7.00 -28.30
N PRO A 66 2.08 5.70 -28.59
CA PRO A 66 2.75 4.82 -27.64
C PRO A 66 4.20 5.26 -27.37
N CYS A 67 4.89 5.84 -28.34
CA CYS A 67 6.24 6.38 -28.13
C CYS A 67 6.22 7.60 -27.19
N VAL A 68 5.30 8.54 -27.37
CA VAL A 68 5.16 9.71 -26.50
C VAL A 68 4.77 9.28 -25.08
N ILE A 69 3.80 8.38 -24.94
CA ILE A 69 3.40 7.84 -23.62
C ILE A 69 4.59 7.13 -22.98
N GLY A 70 5.31 6.30 -23.73
CA GLY A 70 6.51 5.61 -23.21
C GLY A 70 7.61 6.58 -22.77
N MET A 71 7.82 7.67 -23.49
CA MET A 71 8.77 8.73 -23.10
C MET A 71 8.30 9.45 -21.81
N ILE A 72 7.02 9.76 -21.69
CA ILE A 72 6.47 10.41 -20.49
C ILE A 72 6.64 9.47 -19.27
N ILE A 73 6.23 8.21 -19.41
CA ILE A 73 6.38 7.21 -18.33
C ILE A 73 7.86 7.07 -17.98
N GLY A 74 8.75 6.94 -18.96
CA GLY A 74 10.19 6.83 -18.74
C GLY A 74 10.77 8.06 -18.04
N ALA A 75 10.36 9.26 -18.41
CA ALA A 75 10.79 10.50 -17.76
C ALA A 75 10.29 10.59 -16.31
N VAL A 76 9.01 10.28 -16.07
CA VAL A 76 8.43 10.28 -14.72
C VAL A 76 9.12 9.23 -13.84
N SER A 77 9.31 8.01 -14.36
CA SER A 77 10.02 6.94 -13.64
C SER A 77 11.45 7.35 -13.32
N PHE A 78 12.16 7.95 -14.27
CA PHE A 78 13.52 8.42 -14.06
C PHE A 78 13.59 9.50 -12.96
N VAL A 79 12.69 10.49 -12.99
CA VAL A 79 12.63 11.53 -11.95
C VAL A 79 12.28 10.92 -10.59
N TYR A 80 11.34 9.96 -10.56
CA TYR A 80 10.97 9.26 -9.34
C TYR A 80 12.14 8.47 -8.74
N GLU A 81 12.91 7.75 -9.56
CA GLU A 81 14.08 7.00 -9.10
C GLU A 81 15.18 7.89 -8.50
N GLN A 82 15.32 9.12 -9.00
CA GLN A 82 16.31 10.08 -8.48
C GLN A 82 15.91 10.70 -7.13
N GLN A 83 14.65 10.60 -6.73
CA GLN A 83 14.22 11.12 -5.43
C GLN A 83 14.72 10.20 -4.30
N PRO A 84 15.22 10.77 -3.17
CA PRO A 84 15.70 9.96 -2.04
C PRO A 84 14.60 9.15 -1.39
N TYR A 85 13.38 9.65 -1.39
CA TYR A 85 12.20 9.04 -0.77
C TYR A 85 11.08 8.80 -1.78
N GLY A 86 10.14 7.91 -1.42
CA GLY A 86 8.97 7.62 -2.20
C GLY A 86 7.79 8.58 -1.94
N ASN A 87 6.68 8.34 -2.61
CA ASN A 87 5.45 9.10 -2.40
C ASN A 87 4.72 8.57 -1.16
N MET A 88 4.26 9.46 -0.30
CA MET A 88 3.44 9.12 0.85
C MET A 88 1.96 8.96 0.45
N PRO A 89 1.21 8.01 1.03
CA PRO A 89 -0.18 7.73 0.67
C PRO A 89 -1.20 8.72 1.28
N ILE A 90 -0.75 9.82 1.88
CA ILE A 90 -1.57 10.73 2.70
C ILE A 90 -1.99 12.02 1.99
N LEU A 91 -1.80 12.11 0.69
CA LEU A 91 -2.27 13.31 -0.01
C LEU A 91 -3.77 13.21 -0.26
N PRO A 92 -4.57 14.18 0.23
CA PRO A 92 -6.00 14.19 -0.04
C PRO A 92 -6.23 14.35 -1.55
N ALA A 93 -7.17 13.59 -2.09
CA ALA A 93 -7.55 13.66 -3.50
C ALA A 93 -8.14 15.03 -3.86
N SER A 94 -8.74 15.70 -2.89
CA SER A 94 -9.32 17.05 -3.06
C SER A 94 -9.19 17.88 -1.79
N LYS A 95 -8.98 19.17 -1.98
CA LYS A 95 -8.96 20.15 -0.89
C LYS A 95 -10.36 20.38 -0.33
N GLN A 96 -10.53 20.36 0.99
CA GLN A 96 -11.79 20.65 1.65
C GLN A 96 -12.13 22.13 1.55
N ASN A 97 -13.41 22.44 1.34
CA ASN A 97 -13.88 23.82 1.32
C ASN A 97 -14.08 24.34 2.76
N MET A 98 -13.10 25.07 3.26
CA MET A 98 -13.08 25.63 4.61
C MET A 98 -13.71 27.03 4.73
N SER A 99 -14.26 27.60 3.67
CA SER A 99 -14.72 29.01 3.64
C SER A 99 -15.80 29.37 4.68
N LYS A 100 -16.51 28.37 5.21
CA LYS A 100 -17.58 28.53 6.21
C LYS A 100 -17.38 27.70 7.46
N ILE A 101 -16.17 27.20 7.66
CA ILE A 101 -15.78 26.30 8.74
C ILE A 101 -14.80 27.04 9.63
N GLN A 102 -15.04 27.02 10.94
CA GLN A 102 -14.08 27.50 11.91
C GLN A 102 -13.18 26.36 12.35
N VAL A 103 -11.87 26.60 12.32
CA VAL A 103 -10.89 25.62 12.84
C VAL A 103 -10.31 26.19 14.13
N ASN A 104 -10.47 25.45 15.22
CA ASN A 104 -10.02 25.87 16.55
C ASN A 104 -9.09 24.80 17.14
N THR A 105 -8.20 25.27 18.03
CA THR A 105 -7.39 24.39 18.87
C THR A 105 -7.07 25.09 20.19
N SER A 106 -6.97 24.32 21.25
CA SER A 106 -6.41 24.77 22.53
C SER A 106 -4.93 24.39 22.71
N LEU A 107 -4.32 23.77 21.68
CA LEU A 107 -2.94 23.32 21.73
C LEU A 107 -1.96 24.48 21.58
N SER A 108 -0.87 24.45 22.34
CA SER A 108 0.27 25.33 22.15
C SER A 108 1.18 24.72 21.08
N LEU A 109 0.99 25.12 19.83
CA LEU A 109 1.72 24.55 18.67
C LEU A 109 3.02 25.33 18.42
N SER A 110 4.14 24.61 18.39
CA SER A 110 5.46 25.20 18.07
C SER A 110 5.50 25.68 16.63
N HIS A 111 6.16 26.82 16.42
CA HIS A 111 6.51 27.36 15.11
C HIS A 111 7.86 26.83 14.58
N GLN A 112 8.65 26.19 15.45
CA GLN A 112 9.95 25.66 15.08
C GLN A 112 9.79 24.34 14.36
N PRO A 113 10.45 24.15 13.19
CA PRO A 113 10.61 22.85 12.59
C PRO A 113 11.25 21.88 13.58
N ALA A 114 10.94 20.62 13.45
CA ALA A 114 11.55 19.56 14.25
C ALA A 114 12.44 18.69 13.35
N ALA A 115 13.46 18.09 13.95
CA ALA A 115 14.22 17.03 13.28
C ALA A 115 13.55 15.68 13.62
N ALA A 116 13.38 14.82 12.64
CA ALA A 116 12.85 13.48 12.84
C ALA A 116 13.65 12.45 12.05
N SER A 117 13.77 11.27 12.60
CA SER A 117 14.44 10.14 11.94
C SER A 117 13.55 9.55 10.86
N ILE A 118 14.17 9.13 9.78
CA ILE A 118 13.54 8.34 8.72
C ILE A 118 14.14 6.94 8.79
N TYR A 119 13.29 5.94 8.64
CA TYR A 119 13.70 4.54 8.67
C TYR A 119 13.37 3.87 7.35
N LYS A 120 14.09 2.81 7.02
CA LYS A 120 13.79 1.96 5.87
C LYS A 120 13.48 0.55 6.34
N ASN A 121 12.41 -0.03 5.83
CA ASN A 121 12.12 -1.42 6.09
C ASN A 121 13.13 -2.30 5.37
N LYS A 122 13.78 -3.18 6.12
CA LYS A 122 14.82 -4.10 5.65
C LYS A 122 14.36 -5.01 4.50
N TYR A 123 13.10 -5.43 4.52
CA TYR A 123 12.56 -6.41 3.59
C TYR A 123 11.69 -5.81 2.48
N THR A 124 11.77 -4.50 2.29
CA THR A 124 11.10 -3.85 1.14
C THR A 124 11.69 -4.36 -0.16
N GLU A 125 10.83 -4.90 -1.03
CA GLU A 125 11.19 -5.43 -2.36
C GLU A 125 12.26 -6.53 -2.36
N ASP A 126 12.45 -7.21 -1.22
CA ASP A 126 13.45 -8.26 -1.05
C ASP A 126 12.92 -9.60 -1.58
N GLN A 127 13.43 -10.01 -2.74
CA GLN A 127 13.07 -11.27 -3.37
C GLN A 127 13.66 -12.48 -2.64
N ASP A 128 14.87 -12.35 -2.11
CA ASP A 128 15.56 -13.44 -1.39
C ASP A 128 14.82 -13.75 -0.10
N TYR A 129 14.32 -12.71 0.59
CA TYR A 129 13.45 -12.87 1.75
C TYR A 129 12.17 -13.65 1.43
N ILE A 130 11.50 -13.33 0.30
CA ILE A 130 10.31 -14.06 -0.13
C ILE A 130 10.62 -15.54 -0.37
N GLU A 131 11.70 -15.85 -1.06
CA GLU A 131 12.12 -17.22 -1.34
C GLU A 131 12.47 -17.98 -0.07
N GLN A 132 13.08 -17.30 0.90
CA GLN A 132 13.35 -17.86 2.24
C GLN A 132 12.04 -18.24 2.95
N ILE A 133 11.04 -17.33 2.98
CA ILE A 133 9.75 -17.61 3.63
C ILE A 133 9.02 -18.76 2.94
N ILE A 134 9.02 -18.80 1.62
CA ILE A 134 8.43 -19.92 0.85
C ILE A 134 9.09 -21.23 1.23
N ALA A 135 10.42 -21.29 1.29
CA ALA A 135 11.16 -22.50 1.68
C ALA A 135 10.86 -22.93 3.12
N GLN A 136 10.80 -21.97 4.05
CA GLN A 136 10.49 -22.24 5.46
C GLN A 136 9.07 -22.79 5.65
N LEU A 137 8.05 -22.17 5.02
CA LEU A 137 6.67 -22.64 5.08
C LEU A 137 6.50 -23.99 4.37
N SER A 138 7.22 -24.23 3.27
CA SER A 138 7.22 -25.53 2.61
C SER A 138 7.79 -26.63 3.50
N GLY A 139 8.80 -26.33 4.32
CA GLY A 139 9.39 -27.28 5.24
C GLY A 139 8.57 -27.54 6.51
N SER A 140 7.96 -26.48 7.09
CA SER A 140 7.21 -26.58 8.35
C SER A 140 5.77 -27.08 8.18
N GLU A 141 5.10 -26.65 7.10
CA GLU A 141 3.68 -26.92 6.85
C GLU A 141 3.46 -27.94 5.71
N ASP A 142 4.52 -28.56 5.20
CA ASP A 142 4.50 -29.51 4.08
C ASP A 142 3.72 -28.95 2.86
N VAL A 143 3.94 -27.69 2.53
CA VAL A 143 3.24 -26.99 1.44
C VAL A 143 4.10 -26.96 0.18
N THR A 144 3.52 -27.38 -0.93
CA THR A 144 4.11 -27.17 -2.25
C THR A 144 3.46 -25.96 -2.93
N PHE A 145 4.24 -24.88 -3.04
CA PHE A 145 3.79 -23.66 -3.76
C PHE A 145 4.04 -23.79 -5.27
N SER A 146 3.05 -23.36 -6.07
CA SER A 146 3.13 -23.29 -7.53
C SER A 146 3.37 -21.86 -7.95
N GLY A 147 4.60 -21.39 -8.02
CA GLY A 147 4.98 -20.08 -8.59
C GLY A 147 4.05 -18.89 -8.34
N ILE A 148 4.40 -17.72 -8.84
CA ILE A 148 3.56 -16.51 -8.72
C ILE A 148 2.33 -16.68 -9.62
N GLN A 149 1.14 -16.78 -9.02
CA GLN A 149 -0.11 -16.85 -9.80
C GLN A 149 -0.65 -15.47 -10.19
N ARG A 150 -0.48 -14.47 -9.33
CA ARG A 150 -1.05 -13.14 -9.55
C ARG A 150 -0.16 -12.04 -8.96
N ARG A 151 -0.02 -10.96 -9.71
CA ARG A 151 0.48 -9.69 -9.20
C ARG A 151 -0.71 -8.75 -9.06
N GLU A 152 -1.00 -8.33 -7.85
CA GLU A 152 -2.01 -7.31 -7.55
C GLU A 152 -1.30 -6.04 -7.08
N GLY A 153 -0.97 -5.15 -8.01
CA GLY A 153 -0.16 -3.96 -7.69
C GLY A 153 1.16 -4.37 -7.05
N GLU A 154 1.34 -3.99 -5.80
CA GLU A 154 2.55 -4.30 -5.01
C GLU A 154 2.49 -5.67 -4.31
N ASN A 155 1.40 -6.39 -4.43
CA ASN A 155 1.24 -7.69 -3.78
C ASN A 155 1.59 -8.83 -4.73
N ARG A 156 2.21 -9.86 -4.17
CA ARG A 156 2.49 -11.12 -4.87
C ARG A 156 1.73 -12.26 -4.19
N VAL A 157 0.96 -12.98 -4.98
CA VAL A 157 0.14 -14.08 -4.51
C VAL A 157 0.73 -15.38 -5.03
N TYR A 158 1.09 -16.26 -4.11
CA TYR A 158 1.48 -17.65 -4.38
C TYR A 158 0.35 -18.56 -3.94
N THR A 159 0.04 -19.56 -4.73
CA THR A 159 -0.89 -20.62 -4.33
C THR A 159 -0.15 -21.92 -4.20
N GLY A 160 -0.68 -22.80 -3.39
CA GLY A 160 -0.06 -24.09 -3.13
C GLY A 160 -1.08 -25.11 -2.64
N LYS A 161 -0.55 -26.27 -2.29
CA LYS A 161 -1.29 -27.39 -1.70
C LYS A 161 -0.49 -27.98 -0.56
N SER A 162 -1.20 -28.45 0.45
CA SER A 162 -0.65 -29.24 1.54
C SER A 162 -1.38 -30.60 1.60
N PRO A 163 -0.89 -31.56 2.37
CA PRO A 163 -1.58 -32.86 2.56
C PRO A 163 -3.01 -32.71 3.09
N THR A 164 -3.29 -31.61 3.80
CA THR A 164 -4.56 -31.36 4.48
C THR A 164 -5.39 -30.26 3.82
N SER A 165 -4.86 -29.56 2.81
CA SER A 165 -5.57 -28.48 2.09
C SER A 165 -5.18 -28.41 0.62
N GLU A 166 -6.19 -28.50 -0.27
CA GLU A 166 -6.03 -28.30 -1.71
C GLU A 166 -5.82 -26.80 -2.10
N ASN A 167 -6.12 -25.89 -1.17
CA ASN A 167 -6.06 -24.45 -1.39
C ASN A 167 -5.25 -23.78 -0.29
N VAL A 168 -3.99 -23.54 -0.59
CA VAL A 168 -3.09 -22.74 0.25
C VAL A 168 -2.75 -21.46 -0.48
N GLN A 169 -2.78 -20.35 0.21
CA GLN A 169 -2.43 -19.05 -0.35
C GLN A 169 -1.41 -18.34 0.53
N LEU A 170 -0.40 -17.77 -0.11
CA LEU A 170 0.61 -16.92 0.52
C LEU A 170 0.63 -15.57 -0.20
N ASN A 171 0.24 -14.53 0.51
CA ASN A 171 0.22 -13.16 0.01
C ASN A 171 1.37 -12.37 0.61
N PHE A 172 2.25 -11.83 -0.23
CA PHE A 172 3.29 -10.89 0.18
C PHE A 172 2.88 -9.46 -0.13
N PHE A 173 3.05 -8.58 0.86
CA PHE A 173 2.94 -7.13 0.76
C PHE A 173 4.34 -6.56 0.55
N PHE A 174 4.70 -6.37 -0.71
CA PHE A 174 6.08 -6.17 -1.16
C PHE A 174 6.74 -4.91 -0.60
N ARG A 175 5.94 -3.87 -0.33
CA ARG A 175 6.41 -2.60 0.26
C ARG A 175 6.81 -2.74 1.74
N THR A 176 6.09 -3.55 2.48
CA THR A 176 6.26 -3.67 3.94
C THR A 176 6.98 -4.93 4.38
N GLY A 177 7.25 -5.87 3.47
CA GLY A 177 7.79 -7.18 3.81
C GLY A 177 6.83 -8.05 4.63
N HIS A 178 5.59 -7.60 4.84
CA HIS A 178 4.56 -8.39 5.51
C HIS A 178 4.07 -9.50 4.62
N TRP A 179 3.50 -10.52 5.22
CA TRP A 179 2.87 -11.60 4.46
C TRP A 179 1.74 -12.26 5.22
N ARG A 180 0.86 -12.96 4.49
CA ARG A 180 -0.23 -13.73 5.03
C ARG A 180 -0.29 -15.09 4.38
N TYR A 181 -0.20 -16.13 5.20
CA TYR A 181 -0.47 -17.51 4.85
C TYR A 181 -1.92 -17.86 5.22
N THR A 182 -2.65 -18.59 4.37
CA THR A 182 -4.03 -19.00 4.62
C THR A 182 -4.34 -20.32 3.91
N THR A 183 -5.03 -21.24 4.60
CA THR A 183 -5.47 -22.54 4.06
C THR A 183 -6.99 -22.61 3.81
N TRP A 184 -7.74 -21.54 4.07
CA TRP A 184 -9.20 -21.46 3.91
C TRP A 184 -10.00 -22.47 4.75
N ARG A 185 -9.42 -22.97 5.85
CA ARG A 185 -10.10 -23.77 6.85
C ARG A 185 -10.59 -22.89 7.99
N ASP A 186 -11.66 -23.31 8.66
CA ASP A 186 -12.21 -22.57 9.78
C ASP A 186 -11.28 -22.67 11.01
N ALA A 187 -11.08 -21.57 11.69
CA ALA A 187 -10.35 -21.55 12.95
C ALA A 187 -11.20 -22.16 14.06
N ALA A 188 -10.53 -22.83 15.01
CA ALA A 188 -11.18 -23.45 16.16
C ALA A 188 -10.53 -22.99 17.48
N ALA A 189 -11.28 -23.06 18.56
CA ALA A 189 -10.78 -22.70 19.89
C ALA A 189 -9.71 -23.70 20.34
N LEU A 190 -8.60 -23.16 20.88
CA LEU A 190 -7.50 -23.94 21.44
C LEU A 190 -7.75 -24.22 22.93
N THR A 191 -7.37 -25.40 23.41
CA THR A 191 -7.22 -25.62 24.85
C THR A 191 -5.97 -24.87 25.35
N LYS A 192 -5.92 -24.56 26.64
CA LYS A 192 -4.76 -23.87 27.23
C LYS A 192 -3.45 -24.68 27.06
N GLU A 193 -3.54 -26.00 27.16
CA GLU A 193 -2.43 -26.91 27.00
C GLU A 193 -1.92 -26.91 25.55
N ALA A 194 -2.83 -26.98 24.58
CA ALA A 194 -2.49 -26.87 23.15
C ALA A 194 -1.85 -25.53 22.84
N ALA A 195 -2.46 -24.43 23.29
CA ALA A 195 -1.94 -23.09 23.08
C ALA A 195 -0.50 -22.92 23.62
N LYS A 196 -0.23 -23.51 24.81
CA LYS A 196 1.13 -23.47 25.40
C LYS A 196 2.15 -24.30 24.60
N SER A 197 1.75 -25.51 24.16
CA SER A 197 2.62 -26.34 23.32
C SER A 197 2.97 -25.63 22.00
N TYR A 198 1.99 -24.98 21.37
CA TYR A 198 2.19 -24.21 20.13
C TYR A 198 3.00 -22.93 20.35
N GLU A 199 2.82 -22.24 21.50
CA GLU A 199 3.69 -21.11 21.87
C GLU A 199 5.16 -21.51 21.76
N ASP A 200 5.53 -22.60 22.44
CA ASP A 200 6.93 -23.05 22.48
C ASP A 200 7.44 -23.49 21.10
N PHE A 201 6.61 -24.23 20.34
CA PHE A 201 6.96 -24.70 19.01
C PHE A 201 7.18 -23.54 18.03
N TYR A 202 6.17 -22.67 17.87
CA TYR A 202 6.24 -21.58 16.89
C TYR A 202 7.19 -20.46 17.33
N LYS A 203 7.36 -20.24 18.63
CA LYS A 203 8.37 -19.32 19.15
C LYS A 203 9.79 -19.76 18.74
N ASN A 204 10.10 -21.05 18.86
CA ASN A 204 11.40 -21.57 18.44
C ASN A 204 11.55 -21.48 16.92
N TRP A 205 10.56 -21.92 16.16
CA TRP A 205 10.57 -21.84 14.71
C TRP A 205 10.74 -20.39 14.20
N LEU A 206 9.98 -19.43 14.75
CA LEU A 206 10.09 -18.02 14.39
C LEU A 206 11.47 -17.42 14.75
N LYS A 207 12.06 -17.85 15.87
CA LYS A 207 13.40 -17.40 16.28
C LYS A 207 14.48 -17.98 15.37
N GLU A 208 14.45 -19.27 15.11
CA GLU A 208 15.40 -19.95 14.21
C GLU A 208 15.33 -19.40 12.79
N SER A 209 14.13 -18.99 12.37
CA SER A 209 13.89 -18.34 11.08
C SER A 209 14.27 -16.86 11.05
N GLY A 210 14.66 -16.26 12.19
CA GLY A 210 14.95 -14.83 12.29
C GLY A 210 13.73 -13.92 12.15
N LEU A 211 12.53 -14.46 12.33
CA LEU A 211 11.25 -13.73 12.14
C LEU A 211 10.70 -13.14 13.46
N LEU A 212 11.14 -13.61 14.64
CA LEU A 212 10.66 -13.14 15.93
C LEU A 212 11.65 -12.16 16.56
N PRO A 213 11.29 -10.88 16.75
CA PRO A 213 12.10 -9.96 17.52
C PRO A 213 12.20 -10.40 19.00
N ASP A 214 13.35 -10.18 19.63
CA ASP A 214 13.55 -10.50 21.04
C ASP A 214 12.60 -9.74 21.97
N SER A 215 12.16 -8.56 21.55
CA SER A 215 11.21 -7.71 22.29
C SER A 215 9.75 -8.16 22.18
N ALA A 216 9.43 -9.14 21.32
CA ALA A 216 8.06 -9.54 21.09
C ALA A 216 7.44 -10.24 22.31
N VAL A 217 6.23 -9.81 22.68
CA VAL A 217 5.46 -10.31 23.81
C VAL A 217 4.33 -11.21 23.31
N PHE A 218 4.26 -12.41 23.88
CA PHE A 218 3.23 -13.38 23.54
C PHE A 218 1.90 -13.13 24.28
N SER A 219 0.79 -13.35 23.60
CA SER A 219 -0.56 -13.35 24.17
C SER A 219 -1.46 -14.34 23.43
N ILE A 220 -2.54 -14.75 24.08
CA ILE A 220 -3.61 -15.55 23.47
C ILE A 220 -4.87 -14.66 23.44
N GLN A 221 -5.45 -14.52 22.25
CA GLN A 221 -6.67 -13.75 22.05
C GLN A 221 -7.83 -14.70 21.72
N ASN A 222 -9.01 -14.45 22.28
CA ASN A 222 -10.29 -15.18 22.03
C ASN A 222 -10.20 -16.70 22.14
N ASN A 223 -9.19 -17.27 22.78
CA ASN A 223 -8.89 -18.71 22.90
C ASN A 223 -8.68 -19.46 21.55
N ASP A 224 -8.48 -18.75 20.45
CA ASP A 224 -8.29 -19.35 19.13
C ASP A 224 -7.08 -18.75 18.37
N THR A 225 -6.48 -17.70 18.92
CA THR A 225 -5.48 -16.92 18.24
C THR A 225 -4.23 -16.78 19.09
N LEU A 226 -3.10 -17.25 18.60
CA LEU A 226 -1.78 -16.96 19.16
C LEU A 226 -1.25 -15.66 18.56
N ARG A 227 -0.70 -14.79 19.41
CA ARG A 227 -0.24 -13.48 18.99
C ARG A 227 1.07 -13.11 19.68
N TRP A 228 2.00 -12.55 18.89
CA TRP A 228 3.22 -11.89 19.36
C TRP A 228 3.18 -10.43 18.92
N ASP A 229 3.24 -9.53 19.87
CA ASP A 229 3.25 -8.09 19.63
C ASP A 229 4.63 -7.52 19.97
N THR A 230 5.16 -6.67 19.09
CA THR A 230 6.31 -5.84 19.46
C THR A 230 5.81 -4.64 20.29
N PRO A 231 6.60 -4.17 21.27
CA PRO A 231 6.25 -2.94 21.99
C PRO A 231 6.20 -1.76 21.01
N GLU A 232 5.27 -0.83 21.25
CA GLU A 232 5.25 0.43 20.52
C GLU A 232 6.48 1.27 20.89
N GLU A 233 7.21 1.73 19.89
CA GLU A 233 8.27 2.72 20.10
C GLU A 233 7.62 4.08 20.33
N ASN A 234 7.72 4.62 21.55
CA ASN A 234 6.99 5.81 21.95
C ASN A 234 7.58 7.12 21.41
N ASP A 235 8.86 7.14 21.06
CA ASP A 235 9.52 8.34 20.54
C ASP A 235 10.58 8.00 19.48
N LEU A 236 10.19 8.05 18.22
CA LEU A 236 11.06 7.86 17.07
C LEU A 236 11.66 9.18 16.54
N SER A 237 11.25 10.33 17.08
CA SER A 237 11.57 11.64 16.49
C SER A 237 13.08 11.90 16.36
N ILE A 238 13.87 11.41 17.31
CA ILE A 238 15.34 11.59 17.34
C ILE A 238 16.13 10.28 17.45
N SER A 239 15.45 9.13 17.44
CA SER A 239 16.12 7.84 17.56
C SER A 239 16.95 7.54 16.30
N LYS A 240 18.18 7.10 16.49
CA LYS A 240 19.09 6.62 15.42
C LYS A 240 19.32 5.11 15.51
N THR A 241 18.43 4.39 16.15
CA THR A 241 18.52 2.93 16.31
C THR A 241 17.51 2.24 15.41
N ALA A 242 17.81 1.02 14.99
CA ALA A 242 16.85 0.13 14.36
C ALA A 242 15.76 -0.27 15.37
N PHE A 243 14.55 -0.48 14.90
CA PHE A 243 13.46 -0.98 15.73
C PHE A 243 12.54 -1.91 14.93
N THR A 244 11.75 -2.69 15.66
CA THR A 244 10.72 -3.56 15.08
C THR A 244 9.35 -3.11 15.55
N SER A 245 8.36 -3.18 14.68
CA SER A 245 6.97 -2.82 15.00
C SER A 245 6.00 -3.78 14.33
N GLY A 246 4.87 -4.02 14.99
CA GLY A 246 3.80 -4.85 14.44
C GLY A 246 3.55 -6.13 15.23
N SER A 247 2.90 -7.10 14.58
CA SER A 247 2.52 -8.34 15.24
C SER A 247 2.56 -9.55 14.32
N ILE A 248 2.67 -10.73 14.94
CA ILE A 248 2.45 -12.02 14.29
C ILE A 248 1.16 -12.59 14.89
N VAL A 249 0.26 -13.06 14.03
CA VAL A 249 -1.04 -13.62 14.43
C VAL A 249 -1.20 -14.98 13.76
N MET A 250 -1.52 -16.01 14.54
CA MET A 250 -1.70 -17.38 14.07
C MET A 250 -3.02 -17.95 14.54
N GLN A 251 -3.70 -18.70 13.66
CA GLN A 251 -4.94 -19.42 13.96
C GLN A 251 -4.84 -20.87 13.51
N PHE A 252 -5.56 -21.75 14.21
CA PHE A 252 -5.51 -23.20 14.01
C PHE A 252 -6.92 -23.76 13.88
N ASP A 253 -7.07 -24.89 13.21
CA ASP A 253 -8.33 -25.63 13.15
C ASP A 253 -8.51 -26.59 14.35
N SER A 254 -9.61 -27.36 14.34
CA SER A 254 -9.91 -28.34 15.38
C SER A 254 -8.93 -29.52 15.44
N ASN A 255 -8.17 -29.75 14.38
CA ASN A 255 -7.11 -30.77 14.31
C ASN A 255 -5.75 -30.22 14.73
N LEU A 256 -5.72 -28.96 15.17
CA LEU A 256 -4.52 -28.24 15.58
C LEU A 256 -3.54 -27.97 14.41
N GLU A 257 -4.06 -27.87 13.18
CA GLU A 257 -3.26 -27.49 12.02
C GLU A 257 -3.37 -26.00 11.74
N LEU A 258 -2.29 -25.37 11.32
CA LEU A 258 -2.23 -23.93 11.02
C LEU A 258 -3.21 -23.58 9.89
N THR A 259 -4.19 -22.73 10.17
CA THR A 259 -5.15 -22.25 9.18
C THR A 259 -4.77 -20.91 8.60
N SER A 260 -4.22 -20.03 9.43
CA SER A 260 -3.70 -18.75 8.98
C SER A 260 -2.55 -18.26 9.82
N MET A 261 -1.61 -17.58 9.16
CA MET A 261 -0.55 -16.83 9.81
C MET A 261 -0.42 -15.48 9.13
N HIS A 262 -0.61 -14.42 9.91
CA HIS A 262 -0.35 -13.07 9.44
C HIS A 262 0.94 -12.56 10.10
N TYR A 263 1.97 -12.42 9.30
CA TYR A 263 3.23 -11.83 9.70
C TYR A 263 3.22 -10.35 9.35
N GLY A 264 3.08 -9.50 10.36
CA GLY A 264 3.00 -8.04 10.22
C GLY A 264 4.15 -7.31 10.93
N ILE A 265 5.29 -7.99 11.18
CA ILE A 265 6.47 -7.34 11.78
C ILE A 265 7.24 -6.60 10.70
N SER A 266 7.43 -5.31 10.95
CA SER A 266 8.34 -4.46 10.17
C SER A 266 9.69 -4.34 10.87
N TRP A 267 10.77 -4.55 10.13
CA TRP A 267 12.16 -4.41 10.58
C TRP A 267 12.70 -3.09 10.02
N ASN A 268 12.73 -2.07 10.84
CA ASN A 268 13.06 -0.71 10.45
C ASN A 268 14.50 -0.37 10.83
N GLU A 269 15.31 -0.04 9.84
CA GLU A 269 16.70 0.40 10.00
C GLU A 269 16.77 1.92 9.85
N TYR A 270 17.52 2.59 10.72
CA TYR A 270 17.73 4.04 10.60
C TYR A 270 18.38 4.37 9.24
N ALA A 271 17.76 5.28 8.51
CA ALA A 271 18.23 5.73 7.20
C ALA A 271 18.81 7.16 7.24
N ALA A 272 18.06 8.11 7.80
CA ALA A 272 18.45 9.52 7.84
C ALA A 272 17.74 10.28 8.96
N THR A 273 18.16 11.51 9.19
CA THR A 273 17.40 12.50 9.97
C THR A 273 17.12 13.68 9.07
N GLU A 274 15.85 14.08 8.97
CA GLU A 274 15.41 15.20 8.15
C GLU A 274 14.67 16.25 8.97
N GLU A 275 14.69 17.48 8.49
CA GLU A 275 13.86 18.54 9.04
C GLU A 275 12.44 18.37 8.50
N ILE A 276 11.45 18.39 9.41
CA ILE A 276 10.04 18.28 9.09
C ILE A 276 9.33 19.59 9.40
N ILE A 277 8.15 19.78 8.80
CA ILE A 277 7.32 20.97 9.07
C ILE A 277 7.03 21.09 10.56
N SER A 278 6.83 22.32 11.03
CA SER A 278 6.45 22.52 12.43
C SER A 278 5.00 22.09 12.70
N PRO A 279 4.64 21.76 13.98
CA PRO A 279 3.26 21.50 14.37
C PRO A 279 2.29 22.63 13.95
N LYS A 280 2.76 23.90 14.02
CA LYS A 280 1.96 25.04 13.57
C LYS A 280 1.76 25.05 12.05
N ALA A 281 2.76 24.66 11.28
CA ALA A 281 2.66 24.54 9.84
C ALA A 281 1.72 23.37 9.44
N ALA A 282 1.79 22.25 10.17
CA ALA A 282 0.86 21.12 9.99
C ALA A 282 -0.60 21.55 10.30
N PHE A 283 -0.82 22.27 11.40
CA PHE A 283 -2.14 22.83 11.71
C PHE A 283 -2.64 23.76 10.61
N LYS A 284 -1.75 24.55 10.00
CA LYS A 284 -2.09 25.41 8.85
C LYS A 284 -2.60 24.61 7.65
N GLN A 285 -2.09 23.42 7.40
CA GLN A 285 -2.64 22.54 6.36
C GLN A 285 -4.09 22.15 6.64
N VAL A 286 -4.44 21.91 7.92
CA VAL A 286 -5.83 21.65 8.32
C VAL A 286 -6.70 22.89 8.11
N GLU A 287 -6.25 24.10 8.50
CA GLU A 287 -6.97 25.36 8.23
C GLU A 287 -7.21 25.57 6.72
N ASP A 288 -6.23 25.17 5.90
CA ASP A 288 -6.29 25.29 4.44
C ASP A 288 -7.11 24.18 3.77
N GLY A 289 -7.61 23.19 4.53
CA GLY A 289 -8.44 22.10 4.04
C GLY A 289 -7.66 20.93 3.41
N ASN A 290 -6.35 20.86 3.62
CA ASN A 290 -5.49 19.80 3.09
C ASN A 290 -5.51 18.56 4.00
N PHE A 291 -6.66 17.93 4.11
CA PHE A 291 -6.86 16.67 4.84
C PHE A 291 -8.01 15.88 4.25
N GLU A 292 -8.03 14.58 4.47
CA GLU A 292 -9.10 13.71 3.99
C GLU A 292 -10.29 13.74 4.95
N GLN A 293 -11.50 13.87 4.40
CA GLN A 293 -12.75 13.89 5.13
C GLN A 293 -13.81 13.09 4.38
N TYR A 294 -14.34 12.06 5.03
CA TYR A 294 -15.35 11.18 4.44
C TYR A 294 -16.77 11.76 4.50
N VAL A 295 -17.04 12.61 5.48
CA VAL A 295 -18.35 13.26 5.63
C VAL A 295 -18.22 14.74 5.35
N PRO A 296 -18.93 15.29 4.35
CA PRO A 296 -18.85 16.71 4.02
C PRO A 296 -19.24 17.60 5.20
N PHE A 297 -18.50 18.69 5.40
CA PHE A 297 -18.83 19.70 6.38
C PHE A 297 -20.13 20.43 6.00
N ARG A 298 -20.91 20.78 7.03
CA ARG A 298 -22.08 21.67 6.90
C ARG A 298 -21.67 23.11 7.16
N GLN A 299 -22.43 24.05 6.61
CA GLN A 299 -22.20 25.45 6.89
C GLN A 299 -22.37 25.76 8.39
N GLY A 300 -21.34 26.36 8.97
CA GLY A 300 -21.30 26.70 10.40
C GLY A 300 -20.74 25.64 11.32
N ASP A 301 -20.28 24.51 10.76
CA ASP A 301 -19.56 23.53 11.55
C ASP A 301 -18.26 24.13 12.09
N THR A 302 -17.83 23.60 13.24
CA THR A 302 -16.55 23.94 13.87
C THR A 302 -15.70 22.69 14.00
N LEU A 303 -14.48 22.75 13.45
CA LEU A 303 -13.49 21.70 13.61
C LEU A 303 -12.57 22.01 14.80
N TRP A 304 -12.52 21.09 15.75
CA TRP A 304 -11.63 21.18 16.91
C TRP A 304 -10.47 20.22 16.76
N VAL A 305 -9.26 20.76 16.62
CA VAL A 305 -8.02 19.97 16.64
C VAL A 305 -7.60 19.79 18.11
N LYS A 306 -7.74 18.58 18.64
CA LYS A 306 -7.50 18.25 20.03
C LYS A 306 -6.09 17.71 20.29
N GLU A 307 -5.45 17.16 19.27
CA GLU A 307 -4.12 16.56 19.37
C GLU A 307 -3.33 16.84 18.09
N CYS A 308 -2.04 17.10 18.25
CA CYS A 308 -1.07 17.17 17.15
C CYS A 308 0.13 16.30 17.54
N LYS A 309 0.24 15.13 16.93
CA LYS A 309 1.19 14.09 17.27
C LYS A 309 1.97 13.67 16.06
N LEU A 310 3.29 13.55 16.22
CA LEU A 310 4.14 12.95 15.20
C LEU A 310 3.85 11.46 15.10
N THR A 311 3.58 10.98 13.91
CA THR A 311 3.44 9.58 13.60
C THR A 311 4.25 9.25 12.35
N TYR A 312 4.19 8.02 11.88
CA TYR A 312 4.98 7.55 10.76
C TYR A 312 4.15 6.74 9.77
N VAL A 313 4.46 6.88 8.50
CA VAL A 313 3.84 6.11 7.42
C VAL A 313 4.87 5.62 6.43
N TYR A 314 4.63 4.46 5.81
CA TYR A 314 5.47 3.96 4.73
C TYR A 314 5.18 4.69 3.42
N ASP A 315 6.24 5.12 2.75
CA ASP A 315 6.18 5.61 1.39
C ASP A 315 6.27 4.48 0.35
N THR A 316 6.21 4.84 -0.93
CA THR A 316 6.26 3.88 -2.05
C THR A 316 7.63 3.24 -2.27
N LYS A 317 8.70 3.70 -1.60
CA LYS A 317 10.04 3.10 -1.61
C LYS A 317 10.38 2.35 -0.32
N GLY A 318 9.40 2.16 0.58
CA GLY A 318 9.56 1.44 1.83
C GLY A 318 10.27 2.23 2.93
N PHE A 319 10.34 3.56 2.80
CA PHE A 319 10.79 4.40 3.90
C PHE A 319 9.61 4.72 4.83
N TYR A 320 9.88 4.63 6.12
CA TYR A 320 8.94 4.98 7.19
C TYR A 320 9.21 6.44 7.57
N GLN A 321 8.36 7.32 7.05
CA GLN A 321 8.54 8.76 7.11
C GLN A 321 7.65 9.40 8.16
N PRO A 322 8.15 10.45 8.85
CA PRO A 322 7.39 11.16 9.88
C PRO A 322 6.30 12.05 9.26
N VAL A 323 5.12 12.05 9.89
CA VAL A 323 3.96 12.88 9.53
C VAL A 323 3.24 13.38 10.77
N TYR A 324 2.50 14.51 10.66
CA TYR A 324 1.61 15.01 11.69
C TYR A 324 0.16 14.67 11.39
#